data_73c19cbf8485f98d2ca2d405d67ee9b7
#
_entry.id   73c19cbf8485f98d2ca2d405d67ee9b7
#
_cell.length_a   1.000
_cell.length_b   1.000
_cell.length_c   1.000
_cell.angle_alpha   90.00
_cell.angle_beta   90.00
_cell.angle_gamma   90.00
#
_symmetry.space_group_name_H-M   'P 1'
#
loop_
_entity.id
_entity.type
_entity.pdbx_description
1 polymer ?
#
loop_
_entity_poly.entity_id
_entity_poly.type
_entity_poly.pdbx_seq_one_letter_code
_entity_poly.pdbx_strand_id
1 'polypeptide(L)'
;HPLNAYDTPDGRVVLDVCFYERMMRDDLLGPFGDSLPRLVRWEADPIARRVNVTVIDERVNEFPRHRGSLTGKPYRFGYCAEVDTASMHWPTVKHDLITGQREVFDHGAGRAAGEPVFIARPGSIDEDDGWLVTFVHDGNNDSAEFVVIDAKDFARGYVARVPLPQRIPFGF
;
A
#
# COMPACT_ATOMS: atom_id res chain seq x y z
N HIS A 1 9.97 -0.52 -0.98
CA HIS A 1 9.33 -0.02 0.25
C HIS A 1 8.79 -1.18 1.09
N PRO A 2 9.30 -1.39 2.33
CA PRO A 2 8.78 -2.45 3.21
C PRO A 2 7.35 -2.16 3.64
N LEU A 3 6.50 -3.20 3.60
CA LEU A 3 5.17 -3.16 4.19
C LEU A 3 5.26 -3.46 5.70
N ASN A 4 5.87 -4.60 6.06
CA ASN A 4 6.18 -4.97 7.45
C ASN A 4 7.23 -6.09 7.47
N ALA A 5 7.91 -6.25 8.59
CA ALA A 5 8.78 -7.40 8.85
C ALA A 5 8.57 -7.91 10.27
N TYR A 6 8.67 -9.23 10.48
CA TYR A 6 8.51 -9.84 11.80
C TYR A 6 9.18 -11.22 11.89
N ASP A 7 9.49 -11.61 13.13
CA ASP A 7 10.01 -12.93 13.43
C ASP A 7 8.87 -13.94 13.62
N THR A 8 9.04 -15.13 13.08
CA THR A 8 8.12 -16.25 13.32
C THR A 8 8.55 -17.07 14.55
N PRO A 9 7.62 -17.81 15.20
CA PRO A 9 7.97 -18.61 16.39
C PRO A 9 9.05 -19.68 16.16
N ASP A 10 9.25 -20.11 14.92
CA ASP A 10 10.27 -21.09 14.52
C ASP A 10 11.62 -20.44 14.11
N GLY A 11 11.76 -19.13 14.34
CA GLY A 11 13.01 -18.38 14.14
C GLY A 11 13.30 -17.96 12.72
N ARG A 12 12.31 -18.01 11.82
CA ARG A 12 12.39 -17.38 10.49
C ARG A 12 12.03 -15.91 10.57
N VAL A 13 12.46 -15.16 9.58
CA VAL A 13 12.08 -13.74 9.40
C VAL A 13 11.20 -13.62 8.16
N VAL A 14 10.05 -12.97 8.30
CA VAL A 14 9.17 -12.59 7.19
C VAL A 14 9.33 -11.12 6.90
N LEU A 15 9.48 -10.76 5.63
CA LEU A 15 9.46 -9.39 5.13
C LEU A 15 8.50 -9.31 3.95
N ASP A 16 7.47 -8.47 4.07
CA ASP A 16 6.61 -8.09 2.97
C ASP A 16 7.06 -6.73 2.42
N VAL A 17 7.23 -6.63 1.10
CA VAL A 17 7.86 -5.47 0.48
C VAL A 17 7.32 -5.21 -0.93
N CYS A 18 7.09 -3.95 -1.28
CA CYS A 18 7.00 -3.53 -2.68
C CYS A 18 8.41 -3.54 -3.26
N PHE A 19 8.71 -4.56 -4.02
CA PHE A 19 10.06 -4.88 -4.49
C PHE A 19 10.28 -4.44 -5.93
N TYR A 20 11.31 -3.65 -6.13
CA TYR A 20 11.85 -3.28 -7.43
C TYR A 20 13.11 -4.10 -7.72
N GLU A 21 13.25 -4.65 -8.91
CA GLU A 21 14.54 -5.21 -9.35
C GLU A 21 15.60 -4.12 -9.52
N ARG A 22 15.16 -2.94 -9.96
CA ARG A 22 15.97 -1.74 -10.07
C ARG A 22 15.14 -0.52 -9.69
N MET A 23 15.44 0.14 -8.60
CA MET A 23 14.65 1.26 -8.09
C MET A 23 14.96 2.58 -8.81
N MET A 24 16.23 2.87 -9.08
CA MET A 24 16.66 4.10 -9.72
C MET A 24 17.21 3.82 -11.11
N ARG A 25 16.84 4.66 -12.08
CA ARG A 25 17.41 4.67 -13.43
C ARG A 25 18.67 5.54 -13.45
N ASP A 26 19.51 5.29 -14.45
CA ASP A 26 20.74 6.08 -14.67
C ASP A 26 20.45 7.56 -14.97
N ASP A 27 19.25 7.85 -15.50
CA ASP A 27 18.78 9.22 -15.83
C ASP A 27 18.06 9.93 -14.66
N LEU A 28 17.91 9.26 -13.52
CA LEU A 28 17.21 9.77 -12.31
C LEU A 28 15.75 10.22 -12.54
N LEU A 29 15.09 9.73 -13.58
CA LEU A 29 13.71 10.09 -13.91
C LEU A 29 12.66 9.34 -13.08
N GLY A 30 13.05 8.82 -11.95
CA GLY A 30 12.14 8.21 -10.97
C GLY A 30 12.07 6.70 -11.02
N PRO A 31 11.31 6.11 -10.10
CA PRO A 31 11.34 4.68 -9.83
C PRO A 31 10.55 3.83 -10.84
N PHE A 32 9.63 4.39 -11.63
CA PHE A 32 8.68 3.64 -12.45
C PHE A 32 9.12 3.45 -13.91
N GLY A 33 10.40 3.43 -14.20
CA GLY A 33 10.86 3.30 -15.58
C GLY A 33 10.65 1.91 -16.16
N ASP A 34 11.70 1.13 -16.14
CA ASP A 34 11.79 -0.23 -16.66
C ASP A 34 11.64 -1.33 -15.59
N SER A 35 11.51 -0.95 -14.33
CA SER A 35 11.30 -1.85 -13.21
C SER A 35 10.09 -1.40 -12.41
N LEU A 36 9.03 -2.19 -12.45
CA LEU A 36 7.78 -1.93 -11.74
C LEU A 36 7.73 -2.77 -10.45
N PRO A 37 7.35 -2.19 -9.31
CA PRO A 37 7.33 -2.90 -8.04
C PRO A 37 6.14 -3.84 -7.95
N ARG A 38 6.41 -5.03 -7.42
CA ARG A 38 5.40 -6.02 -7.06
C ARG A 38 5.39 -6.22 -5.56
N LEU A 39 4.23 -6.50 -4.98
CA LEU A 39 4.17 -6.87 -3.57
C LEU A 39 4.62 -8.32 -3.42
N VAL A 40 5.74 -8.52 -2.70
CA VAL A 40 6.33 -9.83 -2.49
C VAL A 40 6.57 -10.10 -1.00
N ARG A 41 6.57 -11.38 -0.63
CA ARG A 41 6.98 -11.89 0.68
C ARG A 41 8.31 -12.60 0.57
N TRP A 42 9.24 -12.23 1.41
CA TRP A 42 10.48 -12.95 1.65
C TRP A 42 10.42 -13.68 3.00
N GLU A 43 10.65 -14.97 2.99
CA GLU A 43 10.79 -15.78 4.20
C GLU A 43 12.24 -16.24 4.31
N ALA A 44 12.99 -15.60 5.18
CA ALA A 44 14.39 -15.92 5.43
C ALA A 44 14.50 -16.96 6.56
N ASP A 45 15.17 -18.08 6.27
CA ASP A 45 15.54 -19.10 7.24
C ASP A 45 17.05 -18.97 7.52
N PRO A 46 17.44 -18.39 8.69
CA PRO A 46 18.84 -18.17 9.00
C PRO A 46 19.61 -19.47 9.29
N ILE A 47 18.92 -20.54 9.70
CA ILE A 47 19.53 -21.84 9.97
C ILE A 47 19.83 -22.54 8.65
N ALA A 48 18.84 -22.63 7.77
CA ALA A 48 19.00 -23.22 6.45
C ALA A 48 19.75 -22.31 5.45
N ARG A 49 20.01 -21.05 5.82
CA ARG A 49 20.66 -20.01 4.99
C ARG A 49 20.00 -19.86 3.62
N ARG A 50 18.69 -19.78 3.61
CA ARG A 50 17.90 -19.60 2.38
C ARG A 50 16.81 -18.57 2.56
N VAL A 51 16.39 -17.98 1.44
CA VAL A 51 15.21 -17.10 1.35
C VAL A 51 14.25 -17.69 0.33
N ASN A 52 13.01 -17.89 0.74
CA ASN A 52 11.90 -18.16 -0.17
C ASN A 52 11.25 -16.84 -0.54
N VAL A 53 10.91 -16.68 -1.81
CA VAL A 53 10.22 -15.47 -2.33
C VAL A 53 8.88 -15.90 -2.89
N THR A 54 7.81 -15.27 -2.42
CA THR A 54 6.45 -15.48 -2.91
C THR A 54 5.89 -14.16 -3.38
N VAL A 55 5.35 -14.11 -4.59
CA VAL A 55 4.63 -12.93 -5.08
C VAL A 55 3.23 -12.92 -4.46
N ILE A 56 2.88 -11.84 -3.77
CA ILE A 56 1.57 -11.63 -3.17
C ILE A 56 0.63 -11.01 -4.21
N ASP A 57 1.11 -10.00 -4.93
CA ASP A 57 0.38 -9.38 -6.04
C ASP A 57 1.34 -9.01 -7.18
N GLU A 58 1.03 -9.47 -8.40
CA GLU A 58 1.81 -9.20 -9.62
C GLU A 58 1.61 -7.78 -10.16
N ARG A 59 0.56 -7.08 -9.70
CA ARG A 59 0.29 -5.71 -10.12
C ARG A 59 1.29 -4.75 -9.50
N VAL A 60 1.36 -3.55 -10.05
CA VAL A 60 2.24 -2.50 -9.54
C VAL A 60 1.67 -1.96 -8.24
N ASN A 61 2.29 -2.33 -7.12
CA ASN A 61 1.91 -1.88 -5.79
C ASN A 61 2.99 -0.97 -5.21
N GLU A 62 2.58 0.17 -4.66
CA GLU A 62 3.46 1.12 -3.99
C GLU A 62 2.83 1.75 -2.74
N PHE A 63 3.67 2.48 -1.98
CA PHE A 63 3.28 3.15 -0.75
C PHE A 63 2.63 2.20 0.26
N PRO A 64 3.32 1.07 0.60
CA PRO A 64 2.72 0.04 1.45
C PRO A 64 2.59 0.52 2.89
N ARG A 65 1.43 0.29 3.48
CA ARG A 65 1.11 0.59 4.88
C ARG A 65 0.33 -0.53 5.55
N HIS A 66 0.42 -0.60 6.86
CA HIS A 66 -0.34 -1.50 7.71
C HIS A 66 -0.75 -0.79 9.01
N ARG A 67 -1.50 -1.47 9.87
CA ARG A 67 -1.81 -0.95 11.21
C ARG A 67 -0.52 -0.81 12.02
N GLY A 68 -0.09 0.42 12.34
CA GLY A 68 1.21 0.73 12.93
C GLY A 68 1.49 0.04 14.28
N SER A 69 0.46 -0.32 15.07
CA SER A 69 0.63 -1.09 16.31
C SER A 69 1.07 -2.54 16.09
N LEU A 70 1.07 -3.01 14.85
CA LEU A 70 1.53 -4.33 14.42
C LEU A 70 2.90 -4.30 13.73
N THR A 71 3.59 -3.16 13.74
CA THR A 71 4.98 -3.10 13.25
C THR A 71 5.85 -4.08 14.03
N GLY A 72 6.58 -4.95 13.31
CA GLY A 72 7.41 -5.99 13.91
C GLY A 72 6.65 -7.22 14.41
N LYS A 73 5.35 -7.35 14.11
CA LYS A 73 4.49 -8.46 14.54
C LYS A 73 3.77 -9.09 13.36
N PRO A 74 3.33 -10.36 13.48
CA PRO A 74 2.40 -10.96 12.53
C PRO A 74 1.15 -10.10 12.35
N TYR A 75 0.68 -9.99 11.12
CA TYR A 75 -0.44 -9.13 10.73
C TYR A 75 -1.18 -9.76 9.54
N ARG A 76 -2.38 -9.28 9.26
CA ARG A 76 -3.25 -9.81 8.21
C ARG A 76 -3.44 -8.84 7.06
N PHE A 77 -3.59 -7.53 7.34
CA PHE A 77 -3.97 -6.57 6.31
C PHE A 77 -2.84 -5.61 5.97
N GLY A 78 -2.55 -5.53 4.66
CA GLY A 78 -1.69 -4.53 4.06
C GLY A 78 -2.48 -3.60 3.14
N TYR A 79 -2.06 -2.35 3.04
CA TYR A 79 -2.69 -1.33 2.19
C TYR A 79 -1.63 -0.74 1.28
N CYS A 80 -1.97 -0.56 0.00
CA CYS A 80 -1.09 -0.01 -1.02
C CYS A 80 -1.86 0.94 -1.94
N ALA A 81 -1.15 1.75 -2.72
CA ALA A 81 -1.67 2.28 -3.97
C ALA A 81 -1.30 1.32 -5.10
N GLU A 82 -2.26 0.95 -5.95
CA GLU A 82 -1.95 0.29 -7.23
C GLU A 82 -1.64 1.37 -8.25
N VAL A 83 -0.45 1.32 -8.84
CA VAL A 83 0.07 2.40 -9.68
C VAL A 83 -0.08 2.07 -11.16
N ASP A 84 -0.83 2.89 -11.89
CA ASP A 84 -0.80 2.90 -13.35
C ASP A 84 -0.15 4.20 -13.83
N THR A 85 1.08 4.08 -14.28
CA THR A 85 1.86 5.22 -14.74
C THR A 85 1.37 5.81 -16.07
N ALA A 86 0.55 5.07 -16.82
CA ALA A 86 0.04 5.51 -18.11
C ALA A 86 -1.22 6.35 -18.02
N SER A 87 -2.11 6.05 -17.06
CA SER A 87 -3.44 6.66 -16.98
C SER A 87 -3.65 7.55 -15.76
N MET A 88 -2.70 7.66 -14.85
CA MET A 88 -2.89 8.31 -13.54
C MET A 88 -4.13 7.78 -12.79
N HIS A 89 -4.42 6.49 -12.93
CA HIS A 89 -5.51 5.81 -12.23
C HIS A 89 -4.91 4.93 -11.15
N TRP A 90 -4.79 5.47 -9.92
CA TRP A 90 -4.16 4.79 -8.80
C TRP A 90 -5.17 4.54 -7.67
N PRO A 91 -5.88 3.42 -7.70
CA PRO A 91 -6.78 3.05 -6.62
C PRO A 91 -6.01 2.68 -5.34
N THR A 92 -6.70 2.79 -4.21
CA THR A 92 -6.23 2.22 -2.94
C THR A 92 -6.61 0.74 -2.88
N VAL A 93 -5.66 -0.11 -2.48
CA VAL A 93 -5.83 -1.56 -2.39
C VAL A 93 -5.61 -2.04 -0.97
N LYS A 94 -6.50 -2.92 -0.50
CA LYS A 94 -6.35 -3.69 0.73
C LYS A 94 -6.05 -5.13 0.36
N HIS A 95 -4.96 -5.67 0.91
CA HIS A 95 -4.56 -7.07 0.78
C HIS A 95 -4.86 -7.82 2.07
N ASP A 96 -5.60 -8.93 1.99
CA ASP A 96 -5.70 -9.93 3.05
C ASP A 96 -4.60 -10.97 2.84
N LEU A 97 -3.52 -10.86 3.59
CA LEU A 97 -2.31 -11.67 3.44
C LEU A 97 -2.50 -13.12 3.91
N ILE A 98 -3.62 -13.43 4.58
CA ILE A 98 -3.97 -14.80 5.01
C ILE A 98 -4.78 -15.50 3.93
N THR A 99 -5.79 -14.83 3.37
CA THR A 99 -6.68 -15.44 2.37
C THR A 99 -6.22 -15.23 0.93
N GLY A 100 -5.29 -14.30 0.71
CA GLY A 100 -4.86 -13.87 -0.63
C GLY A 100 -5.89 -13.01 -1.37
N GLN A 101 -6.97 -12.61 -0.69
CA GLN A 101 -7.98 -11.73 -1.27
C GLN A 101 -7.49 -10.29 -1.32
N ARG A 102 -8.00 -9.54 -2.30
CA ARG A 102 -7.78 -8.09 -2.38
C ARG A 102 -9.10 -7.37 -2.58
N GLU A 103 -9.20 -6.20 -1.98
CA GLU A 103 -10.27 -5.25 -2.19
C GLU A 103 -9.69 -3.97 -2.80
N VAL A 104 -10.43 -3.34 -3.70
CA VAL A 104 -10.00 -2.14 -4.42
C VAL A 104 -10.97 -1.01 -4.14
N PHE A 105 -10.44 0.11 -3.67
CA PHE A 105 -11.17 1.38 -3.59
C PHE A 105 -10.79 2.24 -4.78
N ASP A 106 -11.69 2.34 -5.74
CA ASP A 106 -11.51 3.14 -6.95
C ASP A 106 -11.83 4.61 -6.70
N HIS A 107 -10.85 5.48 -6.90
CA HIS A 107 -11.00 6.93 -6.78
C HIS A 107 -11.57 7.58 -8.04
N GLY A 108 -11.68 6.83 -9.14
CA GLY A 108 -12.13 7.27 -10.46
C GLY A 108 -10.98 7.52 -11.45
N ALA A 109 -11.33 7.57 -12.72
CA ALA A 109 -10.36 7.76 -13.80
C ALA A 109 -9.63 9.11 -13.68
N GLY A 110 -8.31 9.09 -13.93
CA GLY A 110 -7.45 10.26 -13.82
C GLY A 110 -7.17 10.71 -12.38
N ARG A 111 -7.48 9.87 -11.40
CA ARG A 111 -7.28 10.16 -9.97
C ARG A 111 -6.26 9.21 -9.37
N ALA A 112 -5.24 9.78 -8.74
CA ALA A 112 -4.13 9.03 -8.17
C ALA A 112 -4.08 9.20 -6.65
N ALA A 113 -4.26 8.10 -5.92
CA ALA A 113 -4.06 8.08 -4.48
C ALA A 113 -2.57 8.05 -4.14
N GLY A 114 -2.20 8.75 -3.09
CA GLY A 114 -0.91 8.62 -2.43
C GLY A 114 -0.91 7.50 -1.40
N GLU A 115 0.02 7.58 -0.45
CA GLU A 115 0.21 6.61 0.62
C GLU A 115 -1.02 6.48 1.53
N PRO A 116 -1.62 5.27 1.68
CA PRO A 116 -2.82 5.06 2.48
C PRO A 116 -2.47 4.81 3.95
N VAL A 117 -2.52 5.83 4.78
CA VAL A 117 -2.20 5.71 6.21
C VAL A 117 -3.39 5.15 6.99
N PHE A 118 -3.19 4.04 7.73
CA PHE A 118 -4.21 3.44 8.57
C PHE A 118 -4.31 4.14 9.94
N ILE A 119 -5.54 4.50 10.32
CA ILE A 119 -5.89 5.07 11.63
C ILE A 119 -6.90 4.14 12.31
N ALA A 120 -6.50 3.52 13.40
CA ALA A 120 -7.37 2.61 14.16
C ALA A 120 -8.56 3.36 14.77
N ARG A 121 -9.74 2.76 14.70
CA ARG A 121 -10.91 3.27 15.44
C ARG A 121 -10.66 3.13 16.95
N PRO A 122 -10.97 4.14 17.77
CA PRO A 122 -10.80 4.03 19.22
C PRO A 122 -11.52 2.79 19.78
N GLY A 123 -10.79 1.97 20.55
CA GLY A 123 -11.32 0.74 21.12
C GLY A 123 -11.47 -0.45 20.15
N SER A 124 -11.01 -0.31 18.88
CA SER A 124 -11.09 -1.39 17.89
C SER A 124 -10.23 -2.59 18.29
N ILE A 125 -10.81 -3.80 18.16
CA ILE A 125 -10.13 -5.09 18.34
C ILE A 125 -9.69 -5.65 16.98
N ASP A 126 -10.57 -5.60 15.98
CA ASP A 126 -10.28 -6.10 14.64
C ASP A 126 -9.16 -5.27 14.00
N GLU A 127 -8.27 -5.95 13.28
CA GLU A 127 -7.08 -5.33 12.70
C GLU A 127 -7.41 -4.23 11.70
N ASP A 128 -8.46 -4.44 10.89
CA ASP A 128 -8.92 -3.52 9.85
C ASP A 128 -10.03 -2.55 10.33
N ASP A 129 -10.41 -2.58 11.61
CA ASP A 129 -11.40 -1.64 12.13
C ASP A 129 -10.80 -0.26 12.35
N GLY A 130 -10.96 0.58 11.35
CA GLY A 130 -10.38 1.90 11.30
C GLY A 130 -10.67 2.62 9.98
N TRP A 131 -9.85 3.58 9.70
CA TRP A 131 -9.92 4.39 8.49
C TRP A 131 -8.58 4.38 7.75
N LEU A 132 -8.65 4.46 6.43
CA LEU A 132 -7.52 4.86 5.61
C LEU A 132 -7.66 6.35 5.28
N VAL A 133 -6.58 7.09 5.47
CA VAL A 133 -6.49 8.48 5.06
C VAL A 133 -5.38 8.63 4.02
N THR A 134 -5.65 9.38 2.96
CA THR A 134 -4.67 9.65 1.92
C THR A 134 -4.98 10.95 1.20
N PHE A 135 -4.00 11.47 0.48
CA PHE A 135 -4.22 12.52 -0.51
C PHE A 135 -4.52 11.87 -1.86
N VAL A 136 -5.50 12.40 -2.55
CA VAL A 136 -5.85 12.00 -3.92
C VAL A 136 -5.61 13.19 -4.84
N HIS A 137 -4.72 13.01 -5.80
CA HIS A 137 -4.54 13.95 -6.90
C HIS A 137 -5.59 13.69 -7.97
N ASP A 138 -6.27 14.75 -8.43
CA ASP A 138 -7.20 14.72 -9.56
C ASP A 138 -6.54 15.40 -10.76
N GLY A 139 -6.02 14.60 -11.68
CA GLY A 139 -5.35 15.07 -12.90
C GLY A 139 -6.29 15.72 -13.89
N ASN A 140 -7.62 15.47 -13.78
CA ASN A 140 -8.59 16.08 -14.68
C ASN A 140 -8.80 17.57 -14.38
N ASN A 141 -8.59 17.97 -13.12
CA ASN A 141 -8.86 19.33 -12.62
C ASN A 141 -7.63 20.00 -12.02
N ASP A 142 -6.46 19.35 -12.09
CA ASP A 142 -5.21 19.77 -11.42
C ASP A 142 -5.42 20.18 -9.95
N SER A 143 -6.15 19.36 -9.23
CA SER A 143 -6.54 19.59 -7.84
C SER A 143 -6.15 18.42 -6.95
N ALA A 144 -6.30 18.57 -5.65
CA ALA A 144 -6.08 17.49 -4.70
C ALA A 144 -7.15 17.50 -3.60
N GLU A 145 -7.37 16.34 -3.01
CA GLU A 145 -8.28 16.15 -1.89
C GLU A 145 -7.57 15.32 -0.81
N PHE A 146 -7.88 15.62 0.45
CA PHE A 146 -7.66 14.70 1.55
C PHE A 146 -8.92 13.84 1.70
N VAL A 147 -8.76 12.52 1.70
CA VAL A 147 -9.90 11.60 1.75
C VAL A 147 -9.80 10.65 2.94
N VAL A 148 -10.96 10.24 3.42
CA VAL A 148 -11.12 9.23 4.48
C VAL A 148 -11.98 8.10 3.94
N ILE A 149 -11.48 6.87 4.07
CA ILE A 149 -12.13 5.63 3.62
C ILE A 149 -12.30 4.73 4.84
N ASP A 150 -13.41 4.00 4.95
CA ASP A 150 -13.56 2.95 5.95
C ASP A 150 -12.70 1.74 5.54
N ALA A 151 -11.69 1.39 6.34
CA ALA A 151 -10.76 0.32 6.00
C ALA A 151 -11.38 -1.08 6.04
N LYS A 152 -12.54 -1.23 6.69
CA LYS A 152 -13.27 -2.49 6.81
C LYS A 152 -14.31 -2.67 5.71
N ASP A 153 -14.79 -1.58 5.13
CA ASP A 153 -15.88 -1.60 4.14
C ASP A 153 -15.63 -0.58 3.01
N PHE A 154 -14.89 -1.01 1.99
CA PHE A 154 -14.63 -0.19 0.79
C PHE A 154 -15.88 0.09 -0.04
N ALA A 155 -16.89 -0.79 0.01
CA ALA A 155 -18.14 -0.61 -0.72
C ALA A 155 -18.96 0.59 -0.23
N ARG A 156 -18.70 1.05 0.99
CA ARG A 156 -19.36 2.22 1.58
C ARG A 156 -19.01 3.52 0.86
N GLY A 157 -17.91 3.58 0.12
CA GLY A 157 -17.40 4.80 -0.48
C GLY A 157 -16.64 5.67 0.52
N TYR A 158 -16.45 6.95 0.17
CA TYR A 158 -15.76 7.90 1.05
C TYR A 158 -16.57 8.19 2.32
N VAL A 159 -15.88 8.11 3.46
CA VAL A 159 -16.41 8.63 4.74
C VAL A 159 -16.36 10.15 4.76
N ALA A 160 -15.26 10.72 4.24
CA ALA A 160 -15.10 12.16 4.10
C ALA A 160 -14.19 12.51 2.91
N ARG A 161 -14.42 13.70 2.35
CA ARG A 161 -13.58 14.31 1.31
C ARG A 161 -13.39 15.77 1.66
N VAL A 162 -12.15 16.23 1.65
CA VAL A 162 -11.79 17.61 1.95
C VAL A 162 -11.01 18.16 0.76
N PRO A 163 -11.60 18.99 -0.09
CA PRO A 163 -10.88 19.65 -1.16
C PRO A 163 -9.74 20.50 -0.60
N LEU A 164 -8.58 20.46 -1.24
CA LEU A 164 -7.43 21.25 -0.84
C LEU A 164 -7.32 22.51 -1.68
N PRO A 165 -6.80 23.62 -1.11
CA PRO A 165 -6.70 24.89 -1.82
C PRO A 165 -5.66 24.87 -2.94
N GLN A 166 -4.79 23.86 -2.96
CA GLN A 166 -3.76 23.67 -3.97
C GLN A 166 -3.44 22.20 -4.15
N ARG A 167 -2.83 21.86 -5.27
CA ARG A 167 -2.31 20.54 -5.53
C ARG A 167 -1.22 20.19 -4.50
N ILE A 168 -1.25 18.97 -3.99
CA ILE A 168 -0.16 18.39 -3.18
C ILE A 168 0.78 17.65 -4.15
N PRO A 169 2.08 17.94 -4.16
CA PRO A 169 3.06 17.17 -4.91
C PRO A 169 3.08 15.71 -4.45
N PHE A 170 3.34 14.80 -5.38
CA PHE A 170 3.69 13.44 -4.99
C PHE A 170 4.99 13.49 -4.19
N GLY A 171 5.00 12.85 -3.02
CA GLY A 171 6.16 12.74 -2.15
C GLY A 171 6.59 11.28 -1.98
N PHE A 172 7.81 11.10 -1.53
CA PHE A 172 8.36 9.84 -1.08
C PHE A 172 8.70 9.94 0.39
#